data_5c77e56b35d283a717f465b7942f8579
#
_entry.id   5c77e56b35d283a717f465b7942f8579
#
_cell.length_a   1.000
_cell.length_b   1.000
_cell.length_c   1.000
_cell.angle_alpha   90.00
_cell.angle_beta   90.00
_cell.angle_gamma   90.00
#
_symmetry.space_group_name_H-M   'P 1'
#
loop_
_entity.id
_entity.type
_entity.pdbx_description
1 polymer ?
#
loop_
_entity_poly.entity_id
_entity_poly.type
_entity_poly.pdbx_seq_one_letter_code
_entity_poly.pdbx_strand_id
1 'polypeptide(L)'
;MSETEVIRVRYWAAARSAAGIAEDTLQVSGPLTLLDVTAEVVRRHPGSRFPDVIGVCSVLVGDRPVGSREPGTVVVPPGSTVEFLPPFAGG
;
A
#
# COMPACT_ATOMS: atom_id res chain seq x y z
N MET A 1 19.53 18.27 11.14
CA MET A 1 19.01 18.14 9.79
C MET A 1 18.06 16.98 9.73
N SER A 2 16.85 17.22 9.34
CA SER A 2 15.88 16.16 9.26
C SER A 2 16.01 15.47 7.91
N GLU A 3 16.03 14.15 7.95
CA GLU A 3 16.01 13.36 6.74
C GLU A 3 14.59 12.94 6.45
N THR A 4 14.19 13.14 5.22
CA THR A 4 12.91 12.65 4.78
C THR A 4 13.05 11.18 4.44
N GLU A 5 12.30 10.35 5.10
CA GLU A 5 12.26 8.93 4.79
C GLU A 5 11.10 8.65 3.87
N VAL A 6 11.12 7.49 3.26
CA VAL A 6 10.09 7.11 2.29
C VAL A 6 9.47 5.77 2.66
N ILE A 7 8.21 5.62 2.28
CA ILE A 7 7.53 4.32 2.23
C ILE A 7 7.27 4.07 0.76
N ARG A 8 7.69 2.92 0.26
CA ARG A 8 7.42 2.52 -1.12
C ARG A 8 6.16 1.68 -1.14
N VAL A 9 5.31 1.98 -2.11
CA VAL A 9 4.09 1.21 -2.31
C VAL A 9 4.17 0.59 -3.69
N ARG A 10 4.20 -0.71 -3.77
CA ARG A 10 4.35 -1.43 -5.03
C ARG A 10 3.05 -2.10 -5.41
N TYR A 11 2.77 -2.05 -6.71
CA TYR A 11 1.52 -2.57 -7.27
C TYR A 11 1.83 -3.72 -8.21
N TRP A 12 1.05 -4.78 -8.10
CA TRP A 12 1.20 -5.97 -8.92
C TRP A 12 -0.11 -6.27 -9.65
N ALA A 13 0.01 -6.87 -10.83
CA ALA A 13 -1.15 -7.38 -11.59
C ALA A 13 -2.25 -6.33 -11.74
N ALA A 14 -3.46 -6.62 -11.29
CA ALA A 14 -4.60 -5.71 -11.46
C ALA A 14 -4.39 -4.38 -10.75
N ALA A 15 -3.71 -4.38 -9.60
CA ALA A 15 -3.41 -3.13 -8.89
C ALA A 15 -2.49 -2.25 -9.73
N ARG A 16 -1.49 -2.84 -10.37
CA ARG A 16 -0.58 -2.11 -11.25
C ARG A 16 -1.33 -1.56 -12.46
N SER A 17 -2.21 -2.36 -13.06
CA SER A 17 -3.01 -1.90 -14.19
C SER A 17 -3.90 -0.73 -13.80
N ALA A 18 -4.52 -0.80 -12.62
CA ALA A 18 -5.42 0.24 -12.16
C ALA A 18 -4.66 1.52 -11.79
N ALA A 19 -3.46 1.39 -11.23
CA ALA A 19 -2.64 2.55 -10.86
C ALA A 19 -1.99 3.19 -12.08
N GLY A 20 -1.65 2.40 -13.10
CA GLY A 20 -0.93 2.87 -14.27
C GLY A 20 0.57 2.99 -14.07
N ILE A 21 1.08 2.63 -12.90
CA ILE A 21 2.49 2.64 -12.56
C ILE A 21 2.82 1.45 -11.68
N ALA A 22 4.11 1.13 -11.58
CA ALA A 22 4.55 -0.03 -10.80
C ALA A 22 4.66 0.28 -9.32
N GLU A 23 4.92 1.53 -8.95
CA GLU A 23 5.06 1.89 -7.55
C GLU A 23 4.87 3.39 -7.32
N ASP A 24 4.51 3.72 -6.09
CA ASP A 24 4.53 5.09 -5.58
C ASP A 24 5.54 5.19 -4.46
N THR A 25 6.07 6.39 -4.25
CA THR A 25 6.94 6.70 -3.13
C THR A 25 6.28 7.76 -2.27
N LEU A 26 6.07 7.45 -1.00
CA LEU A 26 5.48 8.39 -0.04
C LEU A 26 6.59 8.96 0.83
N GLN A 27 6.73 10.28 0.83
CA GLN A 27 7.65 10.94 1.74
C GLN A 27 6.99 11.06 3.09
N VAL A 28 7.67 10.60 4.13
CA VAL A 28 7.08 10.55 5.47
C VAL A 28 8.08 11.08 6.48
N SER A 29 7.57 11.61 7.59
CA SER A 29 8.40 12.06 8.69
C SER A 29 8.30 11.13 9.90
N GLY A 30 7.54 10.06 9.79
CA GLY A 30 7.37 9.07 10.83
C GLY A 30 6.51 7.93 10.33
N PRO A 31 6.19 6.96 11.20
CA PRO A 31 5.36 5.82 10.77
C PRO A 31 3.94 6.26 10.41
N LEU A 32 3.36 5.54 9.46
CA LEU A 32 1.95 5.66 9.11
C LEU A 32 1.26 4.36 9.44
N THR A 33 -0.07 4.39 9.51
CA THR A 33 -0.83 3.14 9.50
C THR A 33 -1.03 2.70 8.05
N LEU A 34 -1.33 1.42 7.87
CA LEU A 34 -1.66 0.93 6.53
C LEU A 34 -2.91 1.63 6.00
N LEU A 35 -3.84 2.01 6.88
CA LEU A 35 -5.01 2.76 6.48
C LEU A 35 -4.60 4.12 5.88
N ASP A 36 -3.65 4.80 6.50
CA ASP A 36 -3.14 6.08 5.98
C ASP A 36 -2.45 5.91 4.64
N VAL A 37 -1.64 4.86 4.50
CA VAL A 37 -0.95 4.57 3.24
C VAL A 37 -1.97 4.31 2.14
N THR A 38 -2.97 3.50 2.42
CA THR A 38 -4.01 3.17 1.45
C THR A 38 -4.78 4.42 1.04
N ALA A 39 -5.16 5.27 2.00
CA ALA A 39 -5.88 6.51 1.70
C ALA A 39 -5.05 7.42 0.79
N GLU A 40 -3.75 7.50 1.04
CA GLU A 40 -2.89 8.36 0.25
C GLU A 40 -2.77 7.87 -1.19
N VAL A 41 -2.57 6.57 -1.40
CA VAL A 41 -2.44 6.07 -2.78
C VAL A 41 -3.76 6.12 -3.53
N VAL A 42 -4.87 5.92 -2.85
CA VAL A 42 -6.19 6.09 -3.48
C VAL A 42 -6.38 7.53 -3.93
N ARG A 43 -5.93 8.49 -3.12
CA ARG A 43 -6.00 9.90 -3.48
C ARG A 43 -5.14 10.22 -4.70
N ARG A 44 -3.99 9.56 -4.84
CA ARG A 44 -3.08 9.80 -5.97
C ARG A 44 -3.58 9.21 -7.28
N HIS A 45 -4.43 8.20 -7.21
CA HIS A 45 -4.94 7.50 -8.39
C HIS A 45 -6.45 7.61 -8.45
N PRO A 46 -6.97 8.82 -8.76
CA PRO A 46 -8.42 9.01 -8.84
C PRO A 46 -8.99 8.18 -9.98
N GLY A 47 -10.07 7.49 -9.70
CA GLY A 47 -10.74 6.63 -10.65
C GLY A 47 -11.50 5.56 -9.91
N SER A 48 -12.57 5.06 -10.53
CA SER A 48 -13.47 4.17 -9.83
C SER A 48 -12.89 2.77 -9.64
N ARG A 49 -11.90 2.38 -10.45
CA ARG A 49 -11.37 1.01 -10.37
C ARG A 49 -10.33 0.82 -9.28
N PHE A 50 -9.50 1.84 -9.05
CA PHE A 50 -8.36 1.65 -8.16
C PHE A 50 -8.77 1.30 -6.74
N PRO A 51 -9.71 2.01 -6.09
CA PRO A 51 -10.12 1.64 -4.74
C PRO A 51 -10.69 0.23 -4.65
N ASP A 52 -11.47 -0.18 -5.64
CA ASP A 52 -12.07 -1.51 -5.65
C ASP A 52 -11.00 -2.59 -5.77
N VAL A 53 -10.03 -2.39 -6.66
CA VAL A 53 -8.94 -3.34 -6.84
C VAL A 53 -8.08 -3.43 -5.58
N ILE A 54 -7.72 -2.30 -5.02
CA ILE A 54 -6.90 -2.26 -3.79
C ILE A 54 -7.62 -2.96 -2.65
N GLY A 55 -8.94 -2.80 -2.57
CA GLY A 55 -9.74 -3.37 -1.49
C GLY A 55 -9.75 -4.89 -1.45
N VAL A 56 -9.44 -5.55 -2.57
CA VAL A 56 -9.43 -7.03 -2.61
C VAL A 56 -8.02 -7.60 -2.70
N CYS A 57 -6.99 -6.75 -2.73
CA CYS A 57 -5.61 -7.21 -2.81
C CYS A 57 -5.17 -7.88 -1.51
N SER A 58 -4.26 -8.83 -1.64
CA SER A 58 -3.45 -9.27 -0.51
C SER A 58 -2.36 -8.23 -0.31
N VAL A 59 -1.99 -7.97 0.95
CA VAL A 59 -1.07 -6.89 1.28
C VAL A 59 0.09 -7.44 2.10
N LEU A 60 1.30 -7.05 1.70
CA LEU A 60 2.50 -7.28 2.50
C LEU A 60 3.02 -5.95 3.01
N VAL A 61 3.43 -5.92 4.26
CA VAL A 61 4.21 -4.81 4.81
C VAL A 61 5.58 -5.37 5.14
N GLY A 62 6.59 -4.89 4.40
CA GLY A 62 7.87 -5.57 4.35
C GLY A 62 7.67 -6.94 3.73
N ASP A 63 8.02 -7.99 4.44
CA ASP A 63 7.79 -9.35 3.98
C ASP A 63 6.69 -10.06 4.78
N ARG A 64 5.88 -9.29 5.54
CA ARG A 64 4.85 -9.86 6.42
C ARG A 64 3.46 -9.66 5.86
N PRO A 65 2.69 -10.74 5.68
CA PRO A 65 1.30 -10.61 5.25
C PRO A 65 0.46 -9.90 6.32
N VAL A 66 -0.38 -8.99 5.88
CA VAL A 66 -1.31 -8.30 6.77
C VAL A 66 -2.45 -9.21 7.19
N GLY A 67 -2.91 -10.05 6.26
CA GLY A 67 -4.02 -10.96 6.51
C GLY A 67 -5.29 -10.19 6.84
N SER A 68 -5.98 -10.63 7.88
CA SER A 68 -7.25 -10.05 8.27
C SER A 68 -7.12 -8.93 9.32
N ARG A 69 -5.90 -8.47 9.61
CA ARG A 69 -5.74 -7.40 10.58
C ARG A 69 -6.35 -6.10 10.06
N GLU A 70 -6.88 -5.32 10.97
CA GLU A 70 -7.47 -4.03 10.62
C GLU A 70 -6.39 -3.06 10.15
N PRO A 71 -6.52 -2.44 8.97
CA PRO A 71 -5.47 -1.55 8.45
C PRO A 71 -5.11 -0.40 9.39
N GLY A 72 -6.05 0.08 10.16
CA GLY A 72 -5.77 1.16 11.12
C GLY A 72 -4.89 0.74 12.28
N THR A 73 -4.67 -0.56 12.48
CA THR A 73 -3.81 -1.08 13.54
C THR A 73 -2.45 -1.58 13.02
N VAL A 74 -2.27 -1.58 11.71
CA VAL A 74 -1.03 -2.07 11.10
C VAL A 74 -0.10 -0.87 10.90
N VAL A 75 1.04 -0.90 11.58
CA VAL A 75 2.02 0.19 11.50
C VAL A 75 2.96 -0.09 10.34
N VAL A 76 3.18 0.94 9.52
CA VAL A 76 4.11 0.91 8.40
C VAL A 76 5.27 1.85 8.76
N PRO A 77 6.42 1.30 9.14
CA PRO A 77 7.56 2.15 9.52
C PRO A 77 8.15 2.86 8.30
N PRO A 78 8.78 4.02 8.51
CA PRO A 78 9.54 4.66 7.44
C PRO A 78 10.62 3.71 6.92
N GLY A 79 10.85 3.74 5.63
CA GLY A 79 11.82 2.88 4.97
C GLY A 79 11.27 1.53 4.53
N SER A 80 10.04 1.20 4.93
CA SER A 80 9.46 -0.08 4.56
C SER A 80 8.76 -0.01 3.21
N THR A 81 8.40 -1.19 2.70
CA THR A 81 7.67 -1.34 1.44
C THR A 81 6.32 -1.98 1.72
N VAL A 82 5.28 -1.42 1.12
CA VAL A 82 3.95 -2.01 1.11
C VAL A 82 3.70 -2.56 -0.28
N GLU A 83 3.24 -3.80 -0.38
CA GLU A 83 2.95 -4.40 -1.69
C GLU A 83 1.50 -4.82 -1.75
N PHE A 84 0.85 -4.41 -2.84
CA PHE A 84 -0.51 -4.82 -3.16
C PHE A 84 -0.43 -5.90 -4.23
N LEU A 85 -0.84 -7.11 -3.88
CA LEU A 85 -0.73 -8.28 -4.73
C LEU A 85 -2.11 -8.83 -5.06
N PRO A 86 -2.20 -9.69 -6.09
CA PRO A 86 -3.47 -10.38 -6.33
C PRO A 86 -3.91 -11.14 -5.10
N PRO A 87 -5.23 -11.25 -4.86
CA PRO A 87 -5.71 -12.01 -3.71
C PRO A 87 -5.22 -13.45 -3.79
N PHE A 88 -4.80 -13.99 -2.65
CA PHE A 88 -4.34 -15.37 -2.59
C PHE A 88 -5.53 -16.30 -2.77
N ALA A 89 -5.43 -17.18 -3.77
CA ALA A 89 -6.50 -18.10 -4.07
C ALA A 89 -6.62 -19.14 -2.96
N GLY A 90 -7.84 -19.50 -2.63
CA GLY A 90 -8.11 -20.55 -1.70
C GLY A 90 -7.70 -20.22 -0.28
N GLY A 91 -7.53 -18.97 -0.07
CA GLY A 91 -7.07 -18.42 1.21
C GLY A 91 -7.59 -19.18 2.36
#